data_2d0a06aa5ba5a2a00966c8acae0c9191
#
_entry.id   2d0a06aa5ba5a2a00966c8acae0c9191
#
_cell.length_a   1.000
_cell.length_b   1.000
_cell.length_c   1.000
_cell.angle_alpha   90.00
_cell.angle_beta   90.00
_cell.angle_gamma   90.00
#
_symmetry.space_group_name_H-M   'P 1'
#
loop_
_entity.id
_entity.type
_entity.pdbx_description
1 polymer ?
#
loop_
_entity_poly.entity_id
_entity_poly.type
_entity_poly.pdbx_seq_one_letter_code
_entity_poly.pdbx_strand_id
1 'polypeptide(L)' 'MIYLLEDDESIRKLVTYTLQHAGYEAAGLSCPSAFWAAMKRQTPELVLLDIMLPEEDGLSVLKKLRGS' A
#
# COMPACT_ATOMS: atom_id res chain seq x y z
N MET A 1 3.29 10.70 -3.69
CA MET A 1 3.04 9.26 -3.95
C MET A 1 2.15 8.68 -2.86
N ILE A 2 1.12 7.96 -3.23
CA ILE A 2 0.24 7.22 -2.32
C ILE A 2 0.48 5.73 -2.56
N TYR A 3 0.74 4.97 -1.50
CA TYR A 3 0.84 3.52 -1.59
C TYR A 3 -0.45 2.88 -1.11
N LEU A 4 -0.93 1.87 -1.85
CA LEU A 4 -2.05 1.04 -1.46
C LEU A 4 -1.57 -0.39 -1.29
N LEU A 5 -1.72 -0.94 -0.10
CA LEU A 5 -1.38 -2.33 0.19
C LEU A 5 -2.68 -3.14 0.24
N GLU A 6 -2.96 -3.88 -0.81
CA GLU A 6 -4.20 -4.64 -1.01
C GLU A 6 -3.91 -5.90 -1.79
N ASP A 7 -4.28 -7.06 -1.27
CA ASP A 7 -4.03 -8.35 -1.91
C ASP A 7 -5.02 -8.66 -3.05
N ASP A 8 -6.23 -8.12 -3.01
CA ASP A 8 -7.20 -8.32 -4.09
C ASP A 8 -6.82 -7.48 -5.30
N GLU A 9 -6.54 -8.14 -6.42
CA GLU A 9 -6.07 -7.47 -7.63
C GLU A 9 -7.11 -6.50 -8.19
N SER A 10 -8.39 -6.88 -8.18
CA SER A 10 -9.45 -6.04 -8.72
C SER A 10 -9.63 -4.77 -7.91
N ILE A 11 -9.64 -4.90 -6.59
CA ILE A 11 -9.76 -3.75 -5.69
C ILE A 11 -8.52 -2.87 -5.80
N ARG A 12 -7.33 -3.48 -5.82
CA ARG A 12 -6.07 -2.73 -5.93
C ARG A 12 -6.03 -1.91 -7.22
N LYS A 13 -6.40 -2.51 -8.34
CA LYS A 13 -6.43 -1.82 -9.63
C LYS A 13 -7.46 -0.70 -9.64
N LEU A 14 -8.65 -0.95 -9.11
CA LEU A 14 -9.72 0.04 -9.07
C LEU A 14 -9.32 1.27 -8.26
N VAL A 15 -8.82 1.06 -7.05
CA VAL A 15 -8.43 2.17 -6.17
C VAL A 15 -7.24 2.93 -6.75
N THR A 16 -6.23 2.22 -7.24
CA THR A 16 -5.06 2.84 -7.86
C THR A 16 -5.46 3.69 -9.07
N TYR A 17 -6.30 3.14 -9.94
CA TYR A 17 -6.80 3.87 -11.11
C TYR A 17 -7.57 5.12 -10.69
N THR A 18 -8.45 4.99 -9.69
CA THR A 18 -9.26 6.11 -9.22
C THR A 18 -8.39 7.24 -8.67
N LEU A 19 -7.36 6.89 -7.89
CA LEU A 19 -6.43 7.89 -7.35
C LEU A 19 -5.65 8.59 -8.45
N GLN A 20 -5.15 7.82 -9.42
CA GLN A 20 -4.40 8.39 -10.54
C GLN A 20 -5.29 9.30 -11.40
N HIS A 21 -6.52 8.89 -11.61
CA HIS A 21 -7.48 9.68 -12.39
C HIS A 21 -7.87 10.98 -11.69
N ALA A 22 -7.80 11.02 -10.36
CA ALA A 22 -8.04 12.22 -9.57
C ALA A 22 -6.81 13.15 -9.51
N GLY A 23 -5.70 12.77 -10.14
CA GLY A 23 -4.50 13.60 -10.21
C GLY A 23 -3.42 13.25 -9.20
N TYR A 24 -3.56 12.15 -8.45
CA TYR A 24 -2.55 11.71 -7.50
C TYR A 24 -1.60 10.69 -8.14
N GLU A 25 -0.35 10.68 -7.69
CA GLU A 25 0.53 9.55 -7.97
C GLU A 25 0.22 8.44 -6.98
N ALA A 26 -0.06 7.25 -7.49
CA ALA A 26 -0.43 6.10 -6.67
C ALA A 26 0.18 4.82 -7.19
N ALA A 27 0.58 3.95 -6.29
CA ALA A 27 1.10 2.63 -6.60
C ALA A 27 0.41 1.58 -5.75
N GLY A 28 -0.07 0.50 -6.39
CA GLY A 28 -0.69 -0.63 -5.71
C GLY A 28 0.34 -1.72 -5.45
N LEU A 29 0.34 -2.25 -4.24
CA LEU A 29 1.27 -3.29 -3.81
C LEU A 29 0.46 -4.46 -3.27
N SER A 30 0.84 -5.68 -3.66
CA SER A 30 0.02 -6.86 -3.39
C SER A 30 0.35 -7.56 -2.08
N CYS A 31 1.50 -7.27 -1.49
CA CYS A 31 1.94 -7.95 -0.28
C CYS A 31 2.90 -7.07 0.51
N PRO A 32 3.11 -7.36 1.82
CA PRO A 32 3.99 -6.55 2.66
C PRO A 32 5.43 -6.48 2.16
N SER A 33 5.98 -7.58 1.61
CA SER A 33 7.36 -7.55 1.10
C SER A 33 7.53 -6.57 -0.05
N ALA A 34 6.56 -6.50 -0.97
CA ALA A 34 6.57 -5.52 -2.06
C ALA A 34 6.43 -4.10 -1.53
N PHE A 35 5.59 -3.91 -0.51
CA PHE A 35 5.41 -2.63 0.15
C PHE A 35 6.71 -2.11 0.76
N TRP A 36 7.39 -2.93 1.54
CA TRP A 36 8.65 -2.52 2.18
C TRP A 36 9.75 -2.23 1.15
N ALA A 37 9.79 -3.00 0.05
CA ALA A 37 10.72 -2.73 -1.04
C ALA A 37 10.44 -1.37 -1.69
N ALA A 38 9.18 -1.02 -1.89
CA ALA A 38 8.79 0.28 -2.44
C ALA A 38 9.14 1.42 -1.48
N MET A 39 8.94 1.23 -0.17
CA MET A 39 9.28 2.21 0.85
C MET A 39 10.77 2.58 0.86
N LYS A 40 11.63 1.62 0.53
CA LYS A 40 13.07 1.88 0.44
C LYS A 40 13.43 2.78 -0.74
N ARG A 41 12.63 2.77 -1.80
CA ARG A 41 12.88 3.59 -2.98
C ARG A 41 12.29 4.99 -2.85
N GLN A 42 11.11 5.09 -2.25
CA GLN A 42 10.41 6.37 -2.12
C GLN A 42 9.45 6.31 -0.93
N THR A 43 9.57 7.27 -0.02
CA THR A 43 8.64 7.40 1.10
C THR A 43 7.36 8.08 0.62
N PRO A 44 6.19 7.48 0.84
CA PRO A 44 4.93 8.06 0.41
C PRO A 44 4.41 9.11 1.40
N GLU A 45 3.49 9.96 0.95
CA GLU A 45 2.78 10.91 1.81
C GLU A 45 1.61 10.23 2.53
N LEU A 46 1.08 9.15 1.94
CA LEU A 46 -0.08 8.45 2.47
C LEU A 46 0.02 6.96 2.15
N VAL A 47 -0.37 6.14 3.10
CA VAL A 47 -0.44 4.69 2.93
C VAL A 47 -1.86 4.23 3.26
N LEU A 48 -2.48 3.50 2.33
CA LEU A 48 -3.77 2.84 2.54
C LEU A 48 -3.52 1.35 2.76
N LEU A 49 -3.99 0.80 3.87
CA LEU A 49 -3.71 -0.58 4.25
C LEU A 49 -4.98 -1.43 4.27
N ASP A 50 -4.88 -2.66 3.73
CA ASP A 50 -5.82 -3.73 3.99
C ASP A 50 -5.29 -4.53 5.18
N ILE A 51 -6.10 -4.68 6.22
CA ILE A 51 -5.68 -5.36 7.44
C ILE A 51 -5.72 -6.90 7.34
N MET A 52 -6.27 -7.44 6.25
CA MET A 52 -6.41 -8.89 6.03
C MET A 52 -5.44 -9.36 4.96
N LEU A 53 -4.14 -9.23 5.20
CA LEU A 53 -3.10 -9.57 4.23
C LEU A 53 -2.61 -11.01 4.42
N PRO A 54 -2.19 -11.69 3.32
CA PRO A 54 -1.77 -13.10 3.40
C PRO A 54 -0.43 -13.32 4.11
N GLU A 55 0.52 -12.41 4.04
CA GLU A 55 1.85 -12.57 4.67
C GLU A 55 1.89 -12.09 6.11
N GLU A 56 1.29 -10.95 6.36
CA GLU A 56 1.09 -10.41 7.71
C GLU A 56 -0.11 -9.49 7.66
N ASP A 57 -0.81 -9.32 8.77
CA ASP A 57 -1.99 -8.47 8.77
C ASP A 57 -1.62 -6.98 8.75
N GLY A 58 -2.59 -6.14 8.38
CA GLY A 58 -2.37 -4.70 8.28
C GLY A 58 -2.05 -4.06 9.62
N LEU A 59 -2.47 -4.65 10.74
CA LEU A 59 -2.12 -4.14 12.06
C LEU A 59 -0.63 -4.31 12.35
N SER A 60 -0.05 -5.45 11.93
CA SER A 60 1.40 -5.66 12.07
C SER A 60 2.18 -4.67 11.22
N VAL A 61 1.75 -4.42 9.99
CA VAL A 61 2.37 -3.42 9.12
C VAL A 61 2.29 -2.04 9.75
N LEU A 62 1.12 -1.68 10.29
CA LEU A 62 0.92 -0.39 10.94
C LEU A 62 1.84 -0.21 12.15
N LYS A 63 2.01 -1.26 12.97
CA LYS A 63 2.92 -1.22 14.12
C LYS A 63 4.36 -0.99 13.68
N LYS A 64 4.81 -1.65 12.60
CA LYS A 64 6.16 -1.46 12.06
C LYS A 64 6.35 -0.03 11.56
N LEU A 65 5.35 0.54 10.90
CA LEU A 65 5.42 1.93 10.44
C LEU A 65 5.54 2.90 11.60
N ARG A 66 4.79 2.67 12.68
CA ARG A 66 4.85 3.54 13.87
C ARG A 66 6.15 3.41 14.64
N GLY A 67 6.78 2.24 14.58
CA GLY A 67 8.04 1.98 15.27
C GLY A 67 9.27 2.46 14.52
N SER A 68 9.10 2.96 13.32
CA SER A 68 10.24 3.35 12.45
C SER A 68 10.69 4.79 12.68
#